data_d4c00365e5e6afb70970b801558f3961
#
_entry.id   d4c00365e5e6afb70970b801558f3961
#
_cell.length_a   1.000
_cell.length_b   1.000
_cell.length_c   1.000
_cell.angle_alpha   90.00
_cell.angle_beta   90.00
_cell.angle_gamma   90.00
#
_symmetry.space_group_name_H-M   'P 1'
#
loop_
_entity.id
_entity.type
_entity.pdbx_description
1 polymer ?
#
loop_
_entity_poly.entity_id
_entity_poly.type
_entity_poly.pdbx_seq_one_letter_code
_entity_poly.pdbx_strand_id
1 'polypeptide(L)'
;MNKGYFVTATGTDVGKTFVTALLVKKWRDSGIDAGYYKAALSGAELRDGKWVAGDADYVKRIANLPDSQEQLVSYVYKEAVSPHLAARKEGNPVELTKVKADFEAACARHEFIFAEGSGGIICPIRYDDQKIFLEDIIKTVNLPILVVTTAALGSINACVLTVEYARSRGLDIRGLIVNRYGSSGNLEMEDDNIRMMQDLTGLEILAKVKDGDTDLGAQPF
;
A
#
# COMPACT_ATOMS: atom_id res chain seq x y z
N MET A 1 6.34 15.46 -13.23
CA MET A 1 5.35 14.53 -12.64
C MET A 1 6.10 13.51 -11.81
N ASN A 2 5.67 13.27 -10.58
CA ASN A 2 6.26 12.23 -9.74
C ASN A 2 6.05 10.88 -10.42
N LYS A 3 7.10 10.05 -10.47
CA LYS A 3 7.02 8.70 -11.01
C LYS A 3 6.77 7.73 -9.85
N GLY A 4 5.74 6.91 -9.94
CA GLY A 4 5.46 5.95 -8.88
C GLY A 4 4.08 5.37 -8.94
N TYR A 5 3.78 4.54 -7.94
CA TYR A 5 2.47 3.96 -7.69
C TYR A 5 2.09 4.10 -6.23
N PHE A 6 0.80 4.28 -5.98
CA PHE A 6 0.23 4.18 -4.63
C PHE A 6 -0.39 2.79 -4.44
N VAL A 7 0.12 2.03 -3.50
CA VAL A 7 -0.37 0.67 -3.20
C VAL A 7 -1.46 0.75 -2.14
N THR A 8 -2.69 0.45 -2.54
CA THR A 8 -3.83 0.26 -1.63
C THR A 8 -4.29 -1.19 -1.65
N ALA A 9 -5.32 -1.55 -0.90
CA ALA A 9 -5.84 -2.90 -0.89
C ALA A 9 -7.33 -2.96 -0.58
N THR A 10 -7.93 -4.13 -0.83
CA THR A 10 -9.33 -4.41 -0.54
C THR A 10 -9.64 -4.51 0.97
N GLY A 11 -8.61 -4.52 1.83
CA GLY A 11 -8.78 -4.56 3.28
C GLY A 11 -7.45 -4.55 4.04
N THR A 12 -7.55 -4.70 5.35
CA THR A 12 -6.40 -4.96 6.22
C THR A 12 -5.97 -6.42 6.04
N ASP A 13 -4.69 -6.72 6.26
CA ASP A 13 -4.08 -8.07 6.21
C ASP A 13 -4.14 -8.81 4.87
N VAL A 14 -4.51 -8.12 3.78
CA VAL A 14 -4.40 -8.67 2.41
C VAL A 14 -2.96 -8.75 1.90
N GLY A 15 -1.99 -8.24 2.67
CA GLY A 15 -0.56 -8.31 2.38
C GLY A 15 -0.01 -7.17 1.51
N LYS A 16 -0.55 -5.94 1.67
CA LYS A 16 -0.02 -4.73 1.01
C LYS A 16 1.48 -4.61 1.14
N THR A 17 1.97 -4.64 2.37
CA THR A 17 3.39 -4.45 2.70
C THR A 17 4.28 -5.51 2.05
N PHE A 18 3.84 -6.77 2.03
CA PHE A 18 4.53 -7.85 1.35
C PHE A 18 4.66 -7.58 -0.16
N VAL A 19 3.55 -7.26 -0.81
CA VAL A 19 3.51 -6.92 -2.24
C VAL A 19 4.34 -5.66 -2.54
N THR A 20 4.21 -4.63 -1.70
CA THR A 20 4.98 -3.39 -1.87
C THR A 20 6.49 -3.65 -1.78
N ALA A 21 6.92 -4.50 -0.86
CA ALA A 21 8.34 -4.87 -0.72
C ALA A 21 8.86 -5.56 -2.00
N LEU A 22 8.08 -6.48 -2.57
CA LEU A 22 8.45 -7.15 -3.82
C LEU A 22 8.44 -6.19 -5.03
N LEU A 23 7.52 -5.24 -5.07
CA LEU A 23 7.50 -4.19 -6.09
C LEU A 23 8.75 -3.32 -6.02
N VAL A 24 9.06 -2.76 -4.85
CA VAL A 24 10.27 -1.93 -4.66
C VAL A 24 11.51 -2.73 -5.03
N LYS A 25 11.62 -3.97 -4.53
CA LYS A 25 12.75 -4.85 -4.83
C LYS A 25 12.90 -5.09 -6.34
N LYS A 26 11.80 -5.44 -7.03
CA LYS A 26 11.82 -5.70 -8.49
C LYS A 26 12.37 -4.50 -9.28
N TRP A 27 11.92 -3.28 -8.96
CA TRP A 27 12.42 -2.07 -9.62
C TRP A 27 13.89 -1.85 -9.35
N ARG A 28 14.34 -2.02 -8.10
CA ARG A 28 15.75 -1.88 -7.74
C ARG A 28 16.63 -2.94 -8.41
N ASP A 29 16.18 -4.18 -8.45
CA ASP A 29 16.89 -5.27 -9.13
C ASP A 29 16.99 -5.05 -10.65
N SER A 30 16.07 -4.27 -11.23
CA SER A 30 16.14 -3.84 -12.64
C SER A 30 17.00 -2.59 -12.89
N GLY A 31 17.63 -2.06 -11.86
CA GLY A 31 18.52 -0.90 -11.94
C GLY A 31 17.84 0.46 -11.78
N ILE A 32 16.53 0.50 -11.47
CA ILE A 32 15.81 1.74 -11.20
C ILE A 32 15.94 2.06 -9.70
N ASP A 33 16.33 3.28 -9.36
CA ASP A 33 16.35 3.73 -7.96
C ASP A 33 14.94 3.94 -7.43
N ALA A 34 14.31 2.84 -7.01
CA ALA A 34 12.98 2.84 -6.42
C ALA A 34 13.04 2.99 -4.90
N GLY A 35 12.21 3.89 -4.37
CA GLY A 35 12.04 4.14 -2.95
C GLY A 35 10.65 3.74 -2.44
N TYR A 36 10.46 3.89 -1.14
CA TYR A 36 9.21 3.61 -0.44
C TYR A 36 8.78 4.82 0.38
N TYR A 37 7.47 5.01 0.51
CA TYR A 37 6.88 6.03 1.37
C TYR A 37 5.57 5.55 1.99
N LYS A 38 5.32 5.91 3.26
CA LYS A 38 4.04 5.67 3.95
C LYS A 38 3.65 6.90 4.76
N ALA A 39 2.44 7.43 4.54
CA ALA A 39 1.99 8.65 5.21
C ALA A 39 1.79 8.43 6.72
N ALA A 40 1.17 7.32 7.12
CA ALA A 40 0.90 6.99 8.51
C ALA A 40 0.96 5.49 8.76
N LEU A 41 1.57 5.10 9.87
CA LEU A 41 1.62 3.73 10.37
C LEU A 41 1.16 3.72 11.83
N SER A 42 0.27 2.80 12.17
CA SER A 42 -0.13 2.49 13.55
C SER A 42 0.30 1.06 13.90
N GLY A 43 0.56 0.82 15.19
CA GLY A 43 1.08 -0.46 15.66
C GLY A 43 2.59 -0.59 15.50
N ALA A 44 3.34 0.47 15.80
CA ALA A 44 4.79 0.38 15.87
C ALA A 44 5.24 -0.62 16.94
N GLU A 45 6.28 -1.35 16.65
CA GLU A 45 6.83 -2.37 17.54
C GLU A 45 7.97 -1.81 18.39
N LEU A 46 8.00 -2.12 19.68
CA LEU A 46 9.14 -1.76 20.52
C LEU A 46 10.24 -2.82 20.37
N ARG A 47 11.33 -2.46 19.71
CA ARG A 47 12.52 -3.32 19.53
C ARG A 47 13.75 -2.58 20.08
N ASP A 48 14.47 -3.19 21.00
CA ASP A 48 15.71 -2.64 21.60
C ASP A 48 15.55 -1.19 22.12
N GLY A 49 14.39 -0.91 22.73
CA GLY A 49 14.07 0.42 23.29
C GLY A 49 13.68 1.49 22.26
N LYS A 50 13.54 1.13 20.98
CA LYS A 50 13.13 2.03 19.89
C LYS A 50 11.81 1.58 19.27
N TRP A 51 10.97 2.55 18.92
CA TRP A 51 9.74 2.29 18.17
C TRP A 51 10.05 2.10 16.69
N VAL A 52 9.73 0.92 16.16
CA VAL A 52 9.99 0.52 14.77
C VAL A 52 8.68 0.46 14.02
N ALA A 53 8.63 1.14 12.88
CA ALA A 53 7.55 1.06 11.91
C ALA A 53 7.67 -0.24 11.12
N GLY A 54 6.98 -1.30 11.57
CA GLY A 54 7.14 -2.67 11.08
C GLY A 54 7.03 -2.80 9.55
N ASP A 55 6.04 -2.14 8.94
CA ASP A 55 5.85 -2.15 7.48
C ASP A 55 7.07 -1.56 6.75
N ALA A 56 7.52 -0.38 7.18
CA ALA A 56 8.65 0.30 6.55
C ALA A 56 9.96 -0.48 6.76
N ASP A 57 10.17 -1.03 7.96
CA ASP A 57 11.32 -1.89 8.26
C ASP A 57 11.32 -3.15 7.37
N TYR A 58 10.16 -3.76 7.19
CA TYR A 58 10.02 -4.91 6.30
C TYR A 58 10.40 -4.57 4.86
N VAL A 59 9.81 -3.51 4.29
CA VAL A 59 10.12 -3.08 2.91
C VAL A 59 11.58 -2.70 2.78
N LYS A 60 12.11 -1.92 3.73
CA LYS A 60 13.52 -1.53 3.77
C LYS A 60 14.46 -2.74 3.70
N ARG A 61 14.20 -3.75 4.52
CA ARG A 61 15.02 -4.95 4.59
C ARG A 61 14.95 -5.80 3.31
N ILE A 62 13.73 -6.00 2.77
CA ILE A 62 13.55 -6.84 1.56
C ILE A 62 14.09 -6.16 0.30
N ALA A 63 13.91 -4.84 0.17
CA ALA A 63 14.34 -4.07 -0.99
C ALA A 63 15.73 -3.42 -0.81
N ASN A 64 16.40 -3.64 0.33
CA ASN A 64 17.70 -3.06 0.66
C ASN A 64 17.73 -1.53 0.49
N LEU A 65 16.75 -0.84 1.10
CA LEU A 65 16.68 0.62 1.05
C LEU A 65 17.69 1.26 2.01
N PRO A 66 18.37 2.35 1.60
CA PRO A 66 19.32 3.06 2.46
C PRO A 66 18.63 3.98 3.48
N ASP A 67 17.39 4.36 3.23
CA ASP A 67 16.66 5.39 3.97
C ASP A 67 16.47 5.07 5.45
N SER A 68 16.41 6.12 6.28
CA SER A 68 16.02 5.98 7.68
C SER A 68 14.50 5.83 7.82
N GLN A 69 14.03 5.38 8.99
CA GLN A 69 12.58 5.23 9.24
C GLN A 69 11.84 6.57 9.05
N GLU A 70 12.42 7.65 9.52
CA GLU A 70 11.85 9.01 9.45
C GLU A 70 11.73 9.51 8.00
N GLN A 71 12.55 8.97 7.10
CA GLN A 71 12.48 9.25 5.67
C GLN A 71 11.43 8.42 4.95
N LEU A 72 11.07 7.26 5.51
CA LEU A 72 10.11 6.32 4.93
C LEU A 72 8.68 6.53 5.42
N VAL A 73 8.50 7.07 6.65
CA VAL A 73 7.17 7.21 7.27
C VAL A 73 7.01 8.56 7.92
N SER A 74 5.95 9.30 7.55
CA SER A 74 5.68 10.63 8.12
C SER A 74 5.16 10.59 9.55
N TYR A 75 4.27 9.64 9.86
CA TYR A 75 3.64 9.49 11.17
C TYR A 75 3.71 8.04 11.64
N VAL A 76 4.32 7.82 12.78
CA VAL A 76 4.45 6.50 13.41
C VAL A 76 3.74 6.52 14.75
N TYR A 77 2.71 5.68 14.91
CA TYR A 77 1.92 5.55 16.13
C TYR A 77 2.16 4.20 16.79
N LYS A 78 2.16 4.19 18.11
CA LYS A 78 2.49 3.00 18.94
C LYS A 78 1.35 1.99 18.96
N GLU A 79 0.10 2.45 19.13
CA GLU A 79 -1.03 1.54 19.23
C GLU A 79 -1.44 0.94 17.88
N ALA A 80 -1.73 -0.36 17.88
CA ALA A 80 -2.24 -1.11 16.73
C ALA A 80 -3.76 -0.93 16.56
N VAL A 81 -4.17 0.28 16.22
CA VAL A 81 -5.56 0.67 15.93
C VAL A 81 -5.59 1.46 14.63
N SER A 82 -6.77 1.84 14.14
CA SER A 82 -6.86 2.68 12.94
C SER A 82 -6.10 4.01 13.12
N PRO A 83 -5.45 4.54 12.08
CA PRO A 83 -4.57 5.72 12.18
C PRO A 83 -5.22 6.93 12.87
N HIS A 84 -6.47 7.25 12.55
CA HIS A 84 -7.17 8.38 13.18
C HIS A 84 -7.34 8.23 14.70
N LEU A 85 -7.55 7.00 15.17
CA LEU A 85 -7.68 6.72 16.60
C LEU A 85 -6.33 6.81 17.31
N ALA A 86 -5.28 6.23 16.71
CA ALA A 86 -3.92 6.31 17.21
C ALA A 86 -3.45 7.77 17.29
N ALA A 87 -3.65 8.53 16.21
CA ALA A 87 -3.31 9.95 16.14
C ALA A 87 -3.99 10.79 17.22
N ARG A 88 -5.29 10.53 17.47
CA ARG A 88 -6.06 11.21 18.52
C ARG A 88 -5.54 10.86 19.92
N LYS A 89 -5.24 9.60 20.19
CA LYS A 89 -4.73 9.14 21.47
C LYS A 89 -3.34 9.70 21.79
N GLU A 90 -2.49 9.81 20.77
CA GLU A 90 -1.13 10.32 20.93
C GLU A 90 -1.03 11.85 20.74
N GLY A 91 -2.14 12.53 20.44
CA GLY A 91 -2.16 13.98 20.26
C GLY A 91 -1.33 14.49 19.08
N ASN A 92 -1.14 13.65 18.05
CA ASN A 92 -0.32 13.92 16.88
C ASN A 92 -1.11 13.68 15.59
N PRO A 93 -2.08 14.56 15.23
CA PRO A 93 -2.93 14.38 14.07
C PRO A 93 -2.15 14.51 12.76
N VAL A 94 -2.57 13.73 11.75
CA VAL A 94 -1.96 13.80 10.42
C VAL A 94 -2.33 15.14 9.74
N GLU A 95 -1.32 15.79 9.16
CA GLU A 95 -1.46 17.01 8.36
C GLU A 95 -1.05 16.74 6.91
N LEU A 96 -1.92 17.07 5.95
CA LEU A 96 -1.64 16.85 4.52
C LEU A 96 -0.43 17.65 4.03
N THR A 97 -0.17 18.81 4.62
CA THR A 97 1.01 19.63 4.31
C THR A 97 2.32 18.93 4.64
N LYS A 98 2.39 18.24 5.80
CA LYS A 98 3.55 17.42 6.16
C LYS A 98 3.66 16.20 5.26
N VAL A 99 2.55 15.49 5.01
CA VAL A 99 2.53 14.34 4.09
C VAL A 99 3.08 14.73 2.73
N LYS A 100 2.63 15.86 2.18
CA LYS A 100 3.10 16.38 0.89
C LYS A 100 4.60 16.68 0.91
N ALA A 101 5.07 17.39 1.91
CA ALA A 101 6.49 17.77 2.02
C ALA A 101 7.42 16.56 2.16
N ASP A 102 7.04 15.59 3.01
CA ASP A 102 7.81 14.36 3.22
C ASP A 102 7.81 13.47 1.96
N PHE A 103 6.67 13.39 1.26
CA PHE A 103 6.57 12.67 -0.01
C PHE A 103 7.43 13.33 -1.10
N GLU A 104 7.39 14.66 -1.24
CA GLU A 104 8.24 15.39 -2.17
C GLU A 104 9.73 15.18 -1.86
N ALA A 105 10.10 15.14 -0.59
CA ALA A 105 11.46 14.82 -0.16
C ALA A 105 11.84 13.35 -0.52
N ALA A 106 10.91 12.40 -0.44
CA ALA A 106 11.14 11.03 -0.91
C ALA A 106 11.34 10.99 -2.43
N CYS A 107 10.52 11.72 -3.20
CA CYS A 107 10.67 11.83 -4.66
C CYS A 107 11.99 12.49 -5.08
N ALA A 108 12.55 13.38 -4.25
CA ALA A 108 13.85 14.00 -4.53
C ALA A 108 15.04 13.05 -4.29
N ARG A 109 14.85 12.00 -3.50
CA ARG A 109 15.89 10.99 -3.22
C ARG A 109 15.90 9.83 -4.21
N HIS A 110 14.75 9.51 -4.81
CA HIS A 110 14.57 8.34 -5.66
C HIS A 110 13.91 8.68 -7.00
N GLU A 111 14.23 7.91 -8.02
CA GLU A 111 13.66 8.09 -9.38
C GLU A 111 12.20 7.62 -9.48
N PHE A 112 11.81 6.67 -8.62
CA PHE A 112 10.48 6.05 -8.62
C PHE A 112 10.04 5.77 -7.18
N ILE A 113 8.79 6.07 -6.81
CA ILE A 113 8.30 5.86 -5.44
C ILE A 113 7.09 4.92 -5.42
N PHE A 114 7.16 3.93 -4.53
CA PHE A 114 5.99 3.17 -4.10
C PHE A 114 5.48 3.76 -2.77
N ALA A 115 4.34 4.44 -2.83
CA ALA A 115 3.66 4.91 -1.63
C ALA A 115 2.65 3.86 -1.16
N GLU A 116 2.64 3.52 0.13
CA GLU A 116 1.75 2.51 0.69
C GLU A 116 0.67 3.13 1.58
N GLY A 117 -0.58 2.70 1.37
CA GLY A 117 -1.72 3.07 2.19
C GLY A 117 -1.83 2.29 3.50
N SER A 118 -2.66 2.79 4.41
CA SER A 118 -3.04 2.13 5.66
C SER A 118 -4.45 1.55 5.55
N GLY A 119 -4.66 0.30 5.96
CA GLY A 119 -5.96 -0.35 5.87
C GLY A 119 -6.45 -0.58 4.43
N GLY A 120 -7.77 -0.52 4.22
CA GLY A 120 -8.39 -0.52 2.89
C GLY A 120 -8.57 0.89 2.33
N ILE A 121 -9.22 0.97 1.14
CA ILE A 121 -9.39 2.26 0.42
C ILE A 121 -10.16 3.32 1.23
N ILE A 122 -11.13 2.90 2.05
CA ILE A 122 -11.87 3.78 2.97
C ILE A 122 -11.24 3.64 4.36
N CYS A 123 -10.09 4.28 4.56
CA CYS A 123 -9.42 4.30 5.86
C CYS A 123 -9.40 5.73 6.40
N PRO A 124 -9.98 6.01 7.58
CA PRO A 124 -9.85 7.31 8.22
C PRO A 124 -8.43 7.48 8.76
N ILE A 125 -7.75 8.53 8.30
CA ILE A 125 -6.37 8.87 8.68
C ILE A 125 -6.40 9.92 9.82
N ARG A 126 -7.31 10.89 9.71
CA ARG A 126 -7.62 11.88 10.74
C ARG A 126 -9.14 12.07 10.82
N TYR A 127 -9.69 12.19 12.02
CA TYR A 127 -11.12 12.37 12.20
C TYR A 127 -11.41 13.18 13.49
N ASP A 128 -11.18 14.48 13.40
CA ASP A 128 -11.45 15.50 14.42
C ASP A 128 -12.15 16.68 13.76
N ASP A 129 -11.71 17.91 13.95
CA ASP A 129 -12.21 19.11 13.24
C ASP A 129 -11.92 19.04 11.74
N GLN A 130 -10.90 18.25 11.36
CA GLN A 130 -10.60 17.90 9.98
C GLN A 130 -10.91 16.42 9.74
N LYS A 131 -11.33 16.11 8.52
CA LYS A 131 -11.58 14.73 8.08
C LYS A 131 -10.67 14.42 6.91
N ILE A 132 -9.67 13.57 7.16
CA ILE A 132 -8.72 13.09 6.15
C ILE A 132 -8.89 11.59 6.03
N PHE A 133 -9.20 11.13 4.84
CA PHE A 133 -9.26 9.71 4.49
C PHE A 133 -8.06 9.32 3.63
N LEU A 134 -7.89 8.03 3.39
CA LEU A 134 -6.80 7.54 2.56
C LEU A 134 -6.83 8.14 1.15
N GLU A 135 -8.03 8.38 0.60
CA GLU A 135 -8.19 9.02 -0.70
C GLU A 135 -7.59 10.44 -0.76
N ASP A 136 -7.60 11.18 0.35
CA ASP A 136 -7.01 12.52 0.40
C ASP A 136 -5.48 12.43 0.37
N ILE A 137 -4.91 11.39 1.01
CA ILE A 137 -3.48 11.09 0.90
C ILE A 137 -3.14 10.75 -0.55
N ILE A 138 -3.92 9.85 -1.20
CA ILE A 138 -3.70 9.45 -2.61
C ILE A 138 -3.73 10.69 -3.52
N LYS A 139 -4.73 11.56 -3.36
CA LYS A 139 -4.84 12.81 -4.12
C LYS A 139 -3.67 13.76 -3.86
N THR A 140 -3.20 13.81 -2.61
CA THR A 140 -2.07 14.68 -2.22
C THR A 140 -0.76 14.24 -2.88
N VAL A 141 -0.48 12.94 -2.92
CA VAL A 141 0.73 12.40 -3.56
C VAL A 141 0.59 12.28 -5.08
N ASN A 142 -0.65 12.26 -5.57
CA ASN A 142 -1.02 12.26 -6.99
C ASN A 142 -0.31 11.16 -7.81
N LEU A 143 -0.44 9.92 -7.34
CA LEU A 143 0.06 8.73 -8.00
C LEU A 143 -1.11 7.83 -8.45
N PRO A 144 -0.98 7.13 -9.60
CA PRO A 144 -1.91 6.07 -9.95
C PRO A 144 -1.85 4.95 -8.92
N ILE A 145 -2.99 4.28 -8.66
CA ILE A 145 -3.10 3.27 -7.63
C ILE A 145 -2.95 1.85 -8.17
N LEU A 146 -2.30 0.99 -7.40
CA LEU A 146 -2.33 -0.45 -7.51
C LEU A 146 -3.22 -1.00 -6.39
N VAL A 147 -4.17 -1.86 -6.74
CA VAL A 147 -5.07 -2.47 -5.75
C VAL A 147 -4.63 -3.90 -5.47
N VAL A 148 -4.18 -4.14 -4.23
CA VAL A 148 -3.86 -5.49 -3.75
C VAL A 148 -5.14 -6.16 -3.25
N THR A 149 -5.40 -7.36 -3.74
CA THR A 149 -6.54 -8.21 -3.34
C THR A 149 -6.06 -9.64 -3.14
N THR A 150 -6.96 -10.53 -2.70
CA THR A 150 -6.75 -11.98 -2.72
C THR A 150 -7.71 -12.61 -3.72
N ALA A 151 -7.56 -13.90 -3.99
CA ALA A 151 -8.50 -14.67 -4.80
C ALA A 151 -9.39 -15.61 -3.97
N ALA A 152 -9.36 -15.49 -2.64
CA ALA A 152 -10.15 -16.31 -1.73
C ALA A 152 -11.67 -16.06 -1.86
N LEU A 153 -12.48 -16.92 -1.27
CA LEU A 153 -13.93 -16.75 -1.22
C LEU A 153 -14.30 -15.38 -0.61
N GLY A 154 -15.18 -14.63 -1.29
CA GLY A 154 -15.60 -13.28 -0.89
C GLY A 154 -14.74 -12.14 -1.45
N SER A 155 -13.62 -12.42 -2.10
CA SER A 155 -12.72 -11.40 -2.64
C SER A 155 -13.31 -10.59 -3.81
N ILE A 156 -14.19 -11.20 -4.62
CA ILE A 156 -14.85 -10.52 -5.74
C ILE A 156 -15.58 -9.26 -5.25
N ASN A 157 -16.44 -9.42 -4.24
CA ASN A 157 -17.20 -8.29 -3.68
C ASN A 157 -16.27 -7.18 -3.15
N ALA A 158 -15.25 -7.54 -2.36
CA ALA A 158 -14.31 -6.58 -1.78
C ALA A 158 -13.51 -5.85 -2.88
N CYS A 159 -13.09 -6.56 -3.92
CA CYS A 159 -12.36 -5.99 -5.06
C CYS A 159 -13.22 -5.01 -5.84
N VAL A 160 -14.40 -5.44 -6.28
CA VAL A 160 -15.32 -4.59 -7.07
C VAL A 160 -15.71 -3.33 -6.30
N LEU A 161 -16.12 -3.45 -5.03
CA LEU A 161 -16.46 -2.29 -4.21
C LEU A 161 -15.28 -1.32 -4.03
N THR A 162 -14.06 -1.84 -3.86
CA THR A 162 -12.85 -1.02 -3.74
C THR A 162 -12.59 -0.24 -5.04
N VAL A 163 -12.69 -0.91 -6.18
CA VAL A 163 -12.48 -0.30 -7.51
C VAL A 163 -13.55 0.74 -7.81
N GLU A 164 -14.83 0.42 -7.58
CA GLU A 164 -15.94 1.35 -7.83
C GLU A 164 -15.86 2.59 -6.91
N TYR A 165 -15.50 2.38 -5.63
CA TYR A 165 -15.25 3.50 -4.73
C TYR A 165 -14.12 4.39 -5.26
N ALA A 166 -12.98 3.80 -5.61
CA ALA A 166 -11.83 4.56 -6.11
C ALA A 166 -12.20 5.36 -7.38
N ARG A 167 -12.92 4.76 -8.33
CA ARG A 167 -13.44 5.43 -9.53
C ARG A 167 -14.37 6.58 -9.19
N SER A 168 -15.31 6.38 -8.27
CA SER A 168 -16.24 7.44 -7.84
C SER A 168 -15.54 8.64 -7.21
N ARG A 169 -14.31 8.46 -6.72
CA ARG A 169 -13.45 9.51 -6.15
C ARG A 169 -12.48 10.12 -7.17
N GLY A 170 -12.53 9.67 -8.43
CA GLY A 170 -11.67 10.15 -9.50
C GLY A 170 -10.21 9.68 -9.36
N LEU A 171 -9.96 8.56 -8.68
CA LEU A 171 -8.63 8.00 -8.54
C LEU A 171 -8.28 7.19 -9.80
N ASP A 172 -7.06 7.35 -10.28
CA ASP A 172 -6.52 6.59 -11.41
C ASP A 172 -6.05 5.20 -10.96
N ILE A 173 -6.64 4.14 -11.52
CA ILE A 173 -6.34 2.75 -11.15
C ILE A 173 -5.54 2.10 -12.27
N ARG A 174 -4.30 1.72 -11.96
CA ARG A 174 -3.41 1.07 -12.93
C ARG A 174 -3.73 -0.41 -13.14
N GLY A 175 -4.14 -1.12 -12.08
CA GLY A 175 -4.50 -2.54 -12.15
C GLY A 175 -4.57 -3.21 -10.78
N LEU A 176 -4.77 -4.52 -10.81
CA LEU A 176 -4.92 -5.37 -9.64
C LEU A 176 -3.68 -6.26 -9.42
N ILE A 177 -3.35 -6.51 -8.18
CA ILE A 177 -2.35 -7.52 -7.79
C ILE A 177 -3.01 -8.52 -6.86
N VAL A 178 -3.03 -9.79 -7.26
CA VAL A 178 -3.57 -10.87 -6.46
C VAL A 178 -2.47 -11.44 -5.58
N ASN A 179 -2.62 -11.25 -4.28
CA ASN A 179 -1.72 -11.81 -3.26
C ASN A 179 -2.28 -13.12 -2.69
N ARG A 180 -1.41 -13.95 -2.13
CA ARG A 180 -1.72 -15.27 -1.57
C ARG A 180 -2.38 -16.22 -2.57
N TYR A 181 -2.02 -16.09 -3.85
CA TYR A 181 -2.53 -16.99 -4.88
C TYR A 181 -2.09 -18.43 -4.62
N GLY A 182 -3.05 -19.35 -4.65
CA GLY A 182 -2.84 -20.77 -4.34
C GLY A 182 -2.97 -21.12 -2.84
N SER A 183 -3.22 -20.15 -1.95
CA SER A 183 -3.28 -20.39 -0.51
C SER A 183 -4.61 -21.00 -0.04
N SER A 184 -5.69 -20.92 -0.84
CA SER A 184 -6.99 -21.49 -0.49
C SER A 184 -7.06 -23.03 -0.65
N GLY A 185 -6.09 -23.61 -1.35
CA GLY A 185 -6.12 -25.04 -1.73
C GLY A 185 -7.10 -25.38 -2.85
N ASN A 186 -7.79 -24.40 -3.44
CA ASN A 186 -8.72 -24.56 -4.56
C ASN A 186 -8.38 -23.58 -5.69
N LEU A 187 -7.46 -23.98 -6.56
CA LEU A 187 -7.01 -23.13 -7.67
C LEU A 187 -8.10 -22.82 -8.69
N GLU A 188 -9.03 -23.76 -8.92
CA GLU A 188 -10.16 -23.55 -9.84
C GLU A 188 -11.03 -22.38 -9.37
N MET A 189 -11.36 -22.35 -8.08
CA MET A 189 -12.11 -21.24 -7.47
C MET A 189 -11.33 -19.94 -7.53
N GLU A 190 -10.03 -19.97 -7.24
CA GLU A 190 -9.20 -18.75 -7.28
C GLU A 190 -9.09 -18.18 -8.69
N ASP A 191 -8.89 -19.02 -9.71
CA ASP A 191 -8.82 -18.58 -11.10
C ASP A 191 -10.17 -18.06 -11.61
N ASP A 192 -11.28 -18.67 -11.20
CA ASP A 192 -12.63 -18.15 -11.51
C ASP A 192 -12.88 -16.80 -10.84
N ASN A 193 -12.55 -16.66 -9.55
CA ASN A 193 -12.65 -15.39 -8.83
C ASN A 193 -11.82 -14.28 -9.50
N ILE A 194 -10.60 -14.58 -9.95
CA ILE A 194 -9.73 -13.66 -10.68
C ILE A 194 -10.39 -13.21 -11.99
N ARG A 195 -10.91 -14.17 -12.79
CA ARG A 195 -11.62 -13.87 -14.02
C ARG A 195 -12.82 -12.96 -13.76
N MET A 196 -13.62 -13.26 -12.74
CA MET A 196 -14.77 -12.43 -12.36
C MET A 196 -14.36 -11.02 -11.92
N MET A 197 -13.25 -10.88 -11.18
CA MET A 197 -12.73 -9.54 -10.84
C MET A 197 -12.32 -8.76 -12.07
N GLN A 198 -11.63 -9.39 -13.04
CA GLN A 198 -11.26 -8.73 -14.31
C GLN A 198 -12.49 -8.33 -15.12
N ASP A 199 -13.45 -9.22 -15.29
CA ASP A 199 -14.67 -8.97 -16.08
C ASP A 199 -15.52 -7.84 -15.47
N LEU A 200 -15.68 -7.83 -14.14
CA LEU A 200 -16.50 -6.83 -13.45
C LEU A 200 -15.81 -5.48 -13.32
N THR A 201 -14.49 -5.45 -13.21
CA THR A 201 -13.75 -4.19 -13.04
C THR A 201 -13.15 -3.66 -14.33
N GLY A 202 -12.97 -4.48 -15.36
CA GLY A 202 -12.25 -4.14 -16.58
C GLY A 202 -10.76 -3.87 -16.36
N LEU A 203 -10.20 -4.28 -15.21
CA LEU A 203 -8.80 -4.07 -14.86
C LEU A 203 -7.97 -5.33 -15.09
N GLU A 204 -6.71 -5.12 -15.50
CA GLU A 204 -5.75 -6.21 -15.64
C GLU A 204 -5.23 -6.71 -14.29
N ILE A 205 -4.96 -8.02 -14.20
CA ILE A 205 -4.16 -8.59 -13.13
C ILE A 205 -2.68 -8.43 -13.52
N LEU A 206 -2.01 -7.53 -12.83
CA LEU A 206 -0.59 -7.22 -13.10
C LEU A 206 0.36 -8.28 -12.53
N ALA A 207 -0.03 -8.91 -11.42
CA ALA A 207 0.73 -10.01 -10.84
C ALA A 207 -0.15 -10.93 -10.00
N LYS A 208 0.23 -12.22 -9.95
CA LYS A 208 -0.23 -13.22 -8.97
C LYS A 208 0.95 -13.55 -8.05
N VAL A 209 0.80 -13.30 -6.77
CA VAL A 209 1.85 -13.44 -5.74
C VAL A 209 1.47 -14.56 -4.79
N LYS A 210 2.39 -15.49 -4.53
CA LYS A 210 2.19 -16.60 -3.60
C LYS A 210 2.81 -16.28 -2.24
N ASP A 211 2.35 -16.97 -1.22
CA ASP A 211 3.01 -16.92 0.09
C ASP A 211 4.45 -17.45 -0.04
N GLY A 212 5.42 -16.66 0.45
CA GLY A 212 6.83 -17.01 0.41
C GLY A 212 7.57 -16.61 -0.89
N ASP A 213 6.89 -15.99 -1.86
CA ASP A 213 7.57 -15.44 -3.04
C ASP A 213 8.63 -14.41 -2.62
N THR A 214 9.78 -14.45 -3.27
CA THR A 214 10.90 -13.53 -3.02
C THR A 214 11.08 -12.49 -4.13
N ASP A 215 10.33 -12.63 -5.22
CA ASP A 215 10.29 -11.72 -6.37
C ASP A 215 8.94 -11.81 -7.09
N LEU A 216 8.67 -10.88 -8.00
CA LEU A 216 7.46 -10.87 -8.84
C LEU A 216 7.65 -11.53 -10.22
N GLY A 217 8.79 -12.18 -10.46
CA GLY A 217 9.09 -12.79 -11.75
C GLY A 217 9.10 -11.78 -12.91
N ALA A 218 8.88 -12.29 -14.14
CA ALA A 218 8.88 -11.49 -15.37
C ALA A 218 7.55 -10.76 -15.65
N GLN A 219 6.75 -10.44 -14.64
CA GLN A 219 5.47 -9.76 -14.81
C GLN A 219 5.68 -8.34 -15.38
N PRO A 220 4.97 -7.93 -16.45
CA PRO A 220 5.05 -6.57 -16.98
C PRO A 220 4.30 -5.59 -16.07
N PHE A 221 4.95 -4.48 -15.74
CA PHE A 221 4.32 -3.33 -15.04
C PHE A 221 4.46 -2.07 -15.88
#